data_ccb8055f8f98575469a327a7bcbef13e
#
_entry.id   ccb8055f8f98575469a327a7bcbef13e
#
_cell.length_a   1.000
_cell.length_b   1.000
_cell.length_c   1.000
_cell.angle_alpha   90.00
_cell.angle_beta   90.00
_cell.angle_gamma   90.00
#
_symmetry.space_group_name_H-M   'P 1'
#
loop_
_entity.id
_entity.type
_entity.pdbx_description
1 polymer ?
#
loop_
_entity_poly.entity_id
_entity_poly.type
_entity_poly.pdbx_seq_one_letter_code
_entity_poly.pdbx_strand_id
1 'polypeptide(L)'
;MKIPESVLVVIYTPALDTLIIERADQPGFWQSVTGSRAALDEPLRTVCVRELAEETGLTASADQLDDWNVSHSFAIYEQWRHRYASGVTHNTEHVFGLCVDHRFDPRLQLREHISFRWLPWREAADT
;
A
#
# COMPACT_ATOMS: atom_id res chain seq x y z
N MET A 1 17.74 -6.90 -2.02
CA MET A 1 16.70 -7.74 -1.41
C MET A 1 15.67 -6.90 -0.69
N LYS A 2 14.41 -7.24 -0.81
CA LYS A 2 13.36 -6.55 -0.07
C LYS A 2 13.47 -6.84 1.41
N ILE A 3 13.20 -5.82 2.22
CA ILE A 3 13.09 -5.98 3.66
C ILE A 3 11.67 -6.49 3.96
N PRO A 4 11.50 -7.56 4.76
CA PRO A 4 10.19 -8.14 5.04
C PRO A 4 9.40 -7.34 6.08
N GLU A 5 9.39 -6.05 5.93
CA GLU A 5 8.61 -5.12 6.72
C GLU A 5 8.10 -4.01 5.82
N SER A 6 6.79 -3.82 5.80
CA SER A 6 6.12 -2.93 4.86
C SER A 6 5.02 -2.13 5.52
N VAL A 7 4.49 -1.18 4.77
CA VAL A 7 3.30 -0.42 5.13
C VAL A 7 2.18 -0.73 4.16
N LEU A 8 0.95 -0.57 4.62
CA LEU A 8 -0.24 -0.53 3.79
C LEU A 8 -0.96 0.77 4.14
N VAL A 9 -1.24 1.59 3.12
CA VAL A 9 -1.91 2.87 3.33
C VAL A 9 -3.29 2.81 2.70
N VAL A 10 -4.31 2.86 3.53
CA VAL A 10 -5.71 2.92 3.08
C VAL A 10 -6.06 4.37 2.83
N ILE A 11 -6.33 4.73 1.57
CA ILE A 11 -6.74 6.08 1.17
C ILE A 11 -8.26 6.09 1.09
N TYR A 12 -8.88 6.97 1.85
CA TYR A 12 -10.34 7.02 1.93
C TYR A 12 -10.84 8.46 2.01
N THR A 13 -12.12 8.64 1.68
CA THR A 13 -12.81 9.94 1.78
C THR A 13 -13.66 9.97 3.05
N PRO A 14 -14.16 11.16 3.46
CA PRO A 14 -15.09 11.24 4.58
C PRO A 14 -16.34 10.37 4.44
N ALA A 15 -16.77 10.09 3.20
CA ALA A 15 -17.88 9.18 2.92
C ALA A 15 -17.46 7.70 2.99
N LEU A 16 -16.19 7.43 3.30
CA LEU A 16 -15.59 6.09 3.39
C LEU A 16 -15.51 5.34 2.05
N ASP A 17 -15.43 6.07 0.95
CA ASP A 17 -15.01 5.50 -0.32
C ASP A 17 -13.51 5.28 -0.27
N THR A 18 -13.06 4.12 -0.71
CA THR A 18 -11.68 3.67 -0.58
C THR A 18 -11.07 3.43 -1.95
N LEU A 19 -9.84 3.92 -2.13
CA LEU A 19 -9.07 3.71 -3.34
C LEU A 19 -8.40 2.34 -3.32
N ILE A 20 -8.59 1.58 -4.39
CA ILE A 20 -7.84 0.34 -4.63
C ILE A 20 -7.21 0.40 -6.01
N ILE A 21 -6.05 -0.23 -6.15
CA ILE A 21 -5.25 -0.23 -7.37
C ILE A 21 -4.94 -1.68 -7.76
N GLU A 22 -4.91 -1.93 -9.06
CA GLU A 22 -4.73 -3.28 -9.61
C GLU A 22 -3.28 -3.50 -9.99
N ARG A 23 -2.70 -4.62 -9.55
CA ARG A 23 -1.30 -4.95 -9.83
C ARG A 23 -1.10 -5.32 -11.30
N ALA A 24 -0.03 -4.79 -11.88
CA ALA A 24 0.36 -5.13 -13.26
C ALA A 24 0.92 -6.56 -13.37
N ASP A 25 1.63 -7.02 -12.33
CA ASP A 25 2.26 -8.36 -12.31
C ASP A 25 1.26 -9.47 -12.02
N GLN A 26 0.07 -9.12 -11.54
CA GLN A 26 -1.00 -10.09 -11.29
C GLN A 26 -2.36 -9.40 -11.51
N PRO A 27 -2.82 -9.29 -12.77
CA PRO A 27 -4.13 -8.70 -13.07
C PRO A 27 -5.24 -9.40 -12.30
N GLY A 28 -6.19 -8.61 -11.79
CA GLY A 28 -7.24 -9.07 -10.91
C GLY A 28 -6.88 -9.03 -9.43
N PHE A 29 -5.62 -8.74 -9.09
CA PHE A 29 -5.19 -8.56 -7.70
C PHE A 29 -5.25 -7.07 -7.36
N TRP A 30 -6.20 -6.71 -6.50
CA TRP A 30 -6.46 -5.35 -6.06
C TRP A 30 -5.95 -5.11 -4.65
N GLN A 31 -5.40 -3.94 -4.41
CA GLN A 31 -4.79 -3.62 -3.11
C GLN A 31 -4.84 -2.13 -2.84
N SER A 32 -4.67 -1.75 -1.58
CA SER A 32 -4.33 -0.38 -1.20
C SER A 32 -2.87 -0.10 -1.55
N VAL A 33 -2.40 1.13 -1.33
CA VAL A 33 -0.99 1.46 -1.50
C VAL A 33 -0.16 0.64 -0.51
N THR A 34 0.88 -0.01 -0.99
CA THR A 34 1.77 -0.81 -0.15
C THR A 34 3.21 -0.70 -0.62
N GLY A 35 4.14 -0.84 0.31
CA GLY A 35 5.55 -0.82 -0.03
C GLY A 35 6.43 -1.16 1.16
N SER A 36 7.64 -1.62 0.87
CA SER A 36 8.60 -2.06 1.86
C SER A 36 9.54 -0.94 2.29
N ARG A 37 10.10 -1.06 3.50
CA ARG A 37 11.22 -0.22 3.92
C ARG A 37 12.36 -0.36 2.91
N ALA A 38 12.98 0.77 2.57
CA ALA A 38 14.17 0.78 1.73
C ALA A 38 15.44 0.51 2.55
N ALA A 39 15.38 0.79 3.86
CA ALA A 39 16.46 0.54 4.81
C ALA A 39 15.85 0.15 6.16
N LEU A 40 16.62 -0.56 6.98
CA LEU A 40 16.16 -1.05 8.29
C LEU A 40 15.77 0.08 9.25
N ASP A 41 16.36 1.25 9.10
CA ASP A 41 16.10 2.42 9.94
C ASP A 41 15.16 3.44 9.32
N GLU A 42 14.60 3.15 8.15
CA GLU A 42 13.64 4.07 7.52
C GLU A 42 12.36 4.13 8.36
N PRO A 43 11.93 5.32 8.82
CA PRO A 43 10.68 5.43 9.58
C PRO A 43 9.49 4.97 8.72
N LEU A 44 8.52 4.30 9.33
CA LEU A 44 7.35 3.78 8.61
C LEU A 44 6.55 4.88 7.92
N ARG A 45 6.41 6.05 8.55
CA ARG A 45 5.71 7.19 7.92
C ARG A 45 6.44 7.70 6.69
N THR A 46 7.76 7.64 6.67
CA THR A 46 8.56 8.00 5.49
C THR A 46 8.31 7.02 4.35
N VAL A 47 8.19 5.74 4.65
CA VAL A 47 7.81 4.72 3.67
C VAL A 47 6.44 5.06 3.07
N CYS A 48 5.46 5.39 3.92
CA CYS A 48 4.12 5.75 3.46
C CYS A 48 4.14 6.94 2.49
N VAL A 49 4.82 8.02 2.85
CA VAL A 49 4.92 9.24 2.03
C VAL A 49 5.54 8.91 0.67
N ARG A 50 6.62 8.16 0.68
CA ARG A 50 7.32 7.77 -0.54
C ARG A 50 6.45 6.90 -1.45
N GLU A 51 5.82 5.88 -0.90
CA GLU A 51 4.99 4.96 -1.68
C GLU A 51 3.72 5.63 -2.21
N LEU A 52 3.10 6.53 -1.45
CA LEU A 52 1.97 7.32 -1.92
C LEU A 52 2.33 8.12 -3.16
N ALA A 53 3.48 8.80 -3.14
CA ALA A 53 3.95 9.58 -4.28
C ALA A 53 4.25 8.68 -5.48
N GLU A 54 4.91 7.55 -5.25
CA GLU A 54 5.29 6.64 -6.33
C GLU A 54 4.08 5.96 -6.97
N GLU A 55 3.13 5.49 -6.17
CA GLU A 55 2.03 4.65 -6.66
C GLU A 55 0.81 5.46 -7.10
N THR A 56 0.60 6.66 -6.57
CA THR A 56 -0.59 7.46 -6.88
C THR A 56 -0.30 8.89 -7.33
N GLY A 57 0.92 9.35 -7.19
CA GLY A 57 1.28 10.75 -7.44
C GLY A 57 0.84 11.70 -6.33
N LEU A 58 0.25 11.20 -5.24
CA LEU A 58 -0.23 12.01 -4.15
C LEU A 58 0.92 12.47 -3.26
N THR A 59 1.03 13.78 -3.05
CA THR A 59 1.99 14.36 -2.12
C THR A 59 1.32 14.51 -0.76
N ALA A 60 1.77 13.74 0.22
CA ALA A 60 1.29 13.81 1.59
C ALA A 60 2.45 14.09 2.53
N SER A 61 2.17 14.70 3.68
CA SER A 61 3.14 14.84 4.75
C SER A 61 2.95 13.73 5.79
N ALA A 62 3.99 13.42 6.54
CA ALA A 62 3.96 12.33 7.50
C ALA A 62 2.87 12.50 8.58
N ASP A 63 2.58 13.75 8.95
CA ASP A 63 1.58 14.06 9.98
C ASP A 63 0.13 13.96 9.48
N GLN A 64 -0.09 13.86 8.17
CA GLN A 64 -1.42 13.59 7.62
C GLN A 64 -1.83 12.13 7.73
N LEU A 65 -0.89 11.25 8.02
CA LEU A 65 -1.13 9.82 8.13
C LEU A 65 -1.58 9.46 9.54
N ASP A 66 -2.62 8.65 9.63
CA ASP A 66 -3.07 8.08 10.89
C ASP A 66 -2.48 6.68 11.05
N ASP A 67 -1.71 6.49 12.12
CA ASP A 67 -1.23 5.16 12.47
C ASP A 67 -2.35 4.43 13.20
N TRP A 68 -2.92 3.41 12.56
CA TRP A 68 -4.02 2.66 13.15
C TRP A 68 -3.55 1.64 14.20
N ASN A 69 -2.24 1.55 14.43
CA ASN A 69 -1.66 0.60 15.38
C ASN A 69 -2.11 -0.84 15.11
N VAL A 70 -2.31 -1.16 13.84
CA VAL A 70 -2.63 -2.49 13.36
C VAL A 70 -1.46 -2.99 12.55
N SER A 71 -1.01 -4.19 12.87
CA SER A 71 0.01 -4.86 12.07
C SER A 71 -0.32 -6.34 12.01
N HIS A 72 0.08 -6.98 10.94
CA HIS A 72 -0.06 -8.41 10.79
C HIS A 72 1.08 -8.98 9.97
N SER A 73 1.40 -10.23 10.27
CA SER A 73 2.39 -11.00 9.53
C SER A 73 1.64 -11.95 8.60
N PHE A 74 2.06 -12.02 7.35
CA PHE A 74 1.46 -12.94 6.40
C PHE A 74 2.54 -13.66 5.62
N ALA A 75 2.18 -14.86 5.13
CA ALA A 75 3.07 -15.63 4.27
C ALA A 75 3.20 -14.95 2.90
N ILE A 76 4.43 -14.77 2.47
CA ILE A 76 4.71 -14.20 1.15
C ILE A 76 4.34 -15.24 0.11
N TYR A 77 3.58 -14.84 -0.93
CA TYR A 77 3.30 -15.73 -2.06
C TYR A 77 4.59 -16.27 -2.65
N GLU A 78 4.60 -17.55 -2.96
CA GLU A 78 5.79 -18.25 -3.42
C GLU A 78 6.41 -17.58 -4.66
N GLN A 79 5.59 -17.08 -5.59
CA GLN A 79 6.06 -16.40 -6.79
C GLN A 79 6.82 -15.10 -6.50
N TRP A 80 6.71 -14.53 -5.30
CA TRP A 80 7.38 -13.29 -4.93
C TRP A 80 8.51 -13.47 -3.92
N ARG A 81 8.73 -14.70 -3.41
CA ARG A 81 9.79 -14.96 -2.40
C ARG A 81 11.19 -14.66 -2.91
N HIS A 82 11.40 -14.76 -4.21
CA HIS A 82 12.71 -14.47 -4.82
C HIS A 82 13.17 -13.03 -4.61
N ARG A 83 12.25 -12.11 -4.27
CA ARG A 83 12.56 -10.71 -3.99
C ARG A 83 13.20 -10.49 -2.62
N TYR A 84 13.18 -11.51 -1.77
CA TYR A 84 13.64 -11.46 -0.37
C TYR A 84 14.87 -12.31 -0.20
N ALA A 85 15.56 -12.12 0.94
CA ALA A 85 16.69 -12.96 1.30
C ALA A 85 16.24 -14.41 1.47
N SER A 86 17.17 -15.35 1.24
CA SER A 86 16.91 -16.79 1.42
C SER A 86 16.41 -17.06 2.84
N GLY A 87 15.36 -17.87 2.95
CA GLY A 87 14.77 -18.23 4.24
C GLY A 87 13.68 -17.28 4.73
N VAL A 88 13.48 -16.13 4.08
CA VAL A 88 12.39 -15.20 4.41
C VAL A 88 11.09 -15.74 3.81
N THR A 89 10.11 -16.03 4.67
CA THR A 89 8.82 -16.58 4.26
C THR A 89 7.63 -15.70 4.63
N HIS A 90 7.82 -14.76 5.54
CA HIS A 90 6.75 -13.88 6.06
C HIS A 90 7.17 -12.42 5.99
N ASN A 91 6.17 -11.55 5.78
CA ASN A 91 6.31 -10.11 5.81
C ASN A 91 5.40 -9.55 6.91
N THR A 92 5.90 -8.56 7.66
CA THR A 92 5.09 -7.83 8.62
C THR A 92 4.64 -6.52 8.00
N GLU A 93 3.32 -6.31 7.98
CA GLU A 93 2.70 -5.14 7.38
C GLU A 93 2.05 -4.27 8.44
N HIS A 94 2.39 -2.98 8.43
CA HIS A 94 1.83 -1.98 9.33
C HIS A 94 0.82 -1.13 8.58
N VAL A 95 -0.38 -0.95 9.16
CA VAL A 95 -1.50 -0.31 8.48
C VAL A 95 -1.65 1.14 8.92
N PHE A 96 -1.74 2.02 7.92
CA PHE A 96 -1.97 3.45 8.10
C PHE A 96 -3.21 3.86 7.31
N GLY A 97 -3.87 4.93 7.76
CA GLY A 97 -4.97 5.55 7.03
C GLY A 97 -4.60 6.94 6.56
N LEU A 98 -5.10 7.31 5.39
CA LEU A 98 -5.01 8.67 4.87
C LEU A 98 -6.39 9.10 4.40
N CYS A 99 -6.98 10.09 5.09
CA CYS A 99 -8.23 10.67 4.65
C CYS A 99 -7.95 11.80 3.65
N VAL A 100 -8.56 11.71 2.48
CA VAL A 100 -8.53 12.78 1.47
C VAL A 100 -9.91 13.41 1.38
N ASP A 101 -9.98 14.70 0.99
CA ASP A 101 -11.24 15.44 0.99
C ASP A 101 -12.28 14.87 0.01
N HIS A 102 -11.81 14.38 -1.13
CA HIS A 102 -12.66 13.80 -2.16
C HIS A 102 -11.86 12.84 -3.03
N ARG A 103 -12.57 12.06 -3.83
CA ARG A 103 -11.94 11.16 -4.80
C ARG A 103 -11.05 11.95 -5.74
N PHE A 104 -9.98 11.33 -6.19
CA PHE A 104 -9.08 11.90 -7.20
C PHE A 104 -8.66 10.80 -8.16
N ASP A 105 -8.15 11.18 -9.32
CA ASP A 105 -7.59 10.25 -10.28
C ASP A 105 -6.09 10.07 -9.98
N PRO A 106 -5.68 8.91 -9.47
CA PRO A 106 -4.27 8.69 -9.15
C PRO A 106 -3.43 8.65 -10.43
N ARG A 107 -2.19 9.12 -10.31
CA ARG A 107 -1.19 8.99 -11.36
C ARG A 107 -0.45 7.68 -11.14
N LEU A 108 -0.87 6.63 -11.84
CA LEU A 108 -0.31 5.30 -11.68
C LEU A 108 1.02 5.14 -12.42
N GLN A 109 1.90 4.32 -11.82
CA GLN A 109 3.07 3.79 -12.51
C GLN A 109 2.63 2.50 -13.20
N LEU A 110 2.41 2.55 -14.52
CA LEU A 110 1.79 1.45 -15.26
C LEU A 110 2.62 0.16 -15.26
N ARG A 111 3.90 0.24 -14.93
CA ARG A 111 4.73 -0.96 -14.74
C ARG A 111 4.34 -1.74 -13.50
N GLU A 112 3.74 -1.07 -12.50
CA GLU A 112 3.39 -1.65 -11.21
C GLU A 112 1.89 -1.80 -11.03
N HIS A 113 1.11 -0.83 -11.49
CA HIS A 113 -0.35 -0.82 -11.36
C HIS A 113 -0.99 -0.33 -12.66
N ILE A 114 -2.02 -1.05 -13.11
CA ILE A 114 -2.63 -0.83 -14.44
C ILE A 114 -3.98 -0.13 -14.39
N SER A 115 -4.66 -0.14 -13.24
CA SER A 115 -5.95 0.56 -13.10
C SER A 115 -6.27 0.84 -11.65
N PHE A 116 -7.32 1.63 -11.44
CA PHE A 116 -7.78 1.98 -10.09
C PHE A 116 -9.30 1.99 -10.03
N ARG A 117 -9.82 1.86 -8.80
CA ARG A 117 -11.25 2.03 -8.49
C ARG A 117 -11.41 2.72 -7.15
N TRP A 118 -12.48 3.51 -7.04
CA TRP A 118 -12.98 4.01 -5.77
C TRP A 118 -14.24 3.23 -5.44
N LEU A 119 -14.25 2.52 -4.33
CA LEU A 119 -15.37 1.69 -3.91
C LEU A 119 -15.77 2.02 -2.47
N PRO A 120 -17.04 1.86 -2.08
CA PRO A 120 -17.41 1.86 -0.67
C PRO A 120 -16.49 0.90 0.08
N TRP A 121 -16.10 1.24 1.31
CA TRP A 121 -15.04 0.52 2.01
C TRP A 121 -15.31 -0.98 2.13
N ARG A 122 -16.58 -1.40 2.28
CA ARG A 122 -16.93 -2.82 2.37
C ARG A 122 -16.66 -3.57 1.08
N GLU A 123 -16.99 -2.97 -0.06
CA GLU A 123 -16.70 -3.56 -1.37
C GLU A 123 -15.19 -3.60 -1.63
N ALA A 124 -14.47 -2.55 -1.22
CA ALA A 124 -13.02 -2.51 -1.36
C ALA A 124 -12.36 -3.63 -0.55
N ALA A 125 -12.84 -3.89 0.67
CA ALA A 125 -12.32 -4.95 1.52
C ALA A 125 -12.56 -6.35 0.94
N ASP A 126 -13.64 -6.53 0.17
CA ASP A 126 -14.02 -7.81 -0.43
C ASP A 126 -13.39 -8.02 -1.82
N THR A 127 -12.71 -7.04 -2.35
CA THR A 127 -12.06 -7.11 -3.67
C THR A 127 -10.57 -7.52 -3.59
#